data_7e1deb8436bfc0e2eb520b0216d4c8d0
#
_entry.id   7e1deb8436bfc0e2eb520b0216d4c8d0
#
_cell.length_a   1.000
_cell.length_b   1.000
_cell.length_c   1.000
_cell.angle_alpha   90.00
_cell.angle_beta   90.00
_cell.angle_gamma   90.00
#
_symmetry.space_group_name_H-M   'P 1'
#
loop_
_entity.id
_entity.type
_entity.pdbx_description
1 polymer ?
#
loop_
_entity_poly.entity_id
_entity_poly.type
_entity_poly.pdbx_seq_one_letter_code
_entity_poly.pdbx_strand_id
1 'polypeptide(L)'
;RIDSENIKTKNLNSLLKNVSGILIPGGFGKRGSEGKIAAIKYARLNNIPFFGICFGMQMAVIEAARNLLNIKNASTSEFGNNCTPVVGLLEEWHKGKKMFKGSEKNLGGTMRLGLYDAILKNNTLISKIYSLKKIRERHRHRYEVNIKYKDKFERKGLIFSALSPDGMLPEIIELKNHP
;
A
#
# COMPACT_ATOMS: atom_id res chain seq x y z
N ARG A 1 8.55 15.30 12.85
CA ARG A 1 8.67 15.04 11.41
C ARG A 1 10.08 14.59 11.08
N ILE A 2 10.20 13.48 10.36
CA ILE A 2 11.48 12.91 9.94
C ILE A 2 11.52 12.86 8.42
N ASP A 3 12.61 13.34 7.81
CA ASP A 3 12.81 13.20 6.37
C ASP A 3 13.24 11.78 6.05
N SER A 4 12.47 11.11 5.18
CA SER A 4 12.70 9.72 4.82
C SER A 4 14.01 9.47 4.05
N GLU A 5 14.61 10.47 3.43
CA GLU A 5 15.94 10.33 2.81
C GLU A 5 17.06 10.17 3.84
N ASN A 6 16.84 10.69 5.04
CA ASN A 6 17.78 10.58 6.15
C ASN A 6 17.65 9.26 6.92
N ILE A 7 16.63 8.45 6.64
CA ILE A 7 16.43 7.15 7.28
C ILE A 7 17.33 6.12 6.60
N LYS A 8 18.29 5.58 7.37
CA LYS A 8 19.20 4.50 6.97
C LYS A 8 19.11 3.39 8.01
N THR A 9 19.45 2.17 7.65
CA THR A 9 19.43 1.03 8.58
C THR A 9 20.20 1.31 9.87
N LYS A 10 21.35 1.99 9.78
CA LYS A 10 22.22 2.32 10.92
C LYS A 10 21.63 3.32 11.92
N ASN A 11 20.68 4.17 11.52
CA ASN A 11 20.10 5.20 12.38
C ASN A 11 18.60 5.01 12.69
N LEU A 12 17.97 3.96 12.17
CA LEU A 12 16.54 3.67 12.37
C LEU A 12 16.16 3.68 13.85
N ASN A 13 16.87 2.91 14.66
CA ASN A 13 16.55 2.81 16.08
C ASN A 13 16.71 4.14 16.81
N SER A 14 17.77 4.91 16.53
CA SER A 14 17.96 6.22 17.18
C SER A 14 16.88 7.23 16.80
N LEU A 15 16.36 7.17 15.58
CA LEU A 15 15.30 8.05 15.09
C LEU A 15 13.90 7.65 15.57
N LEU A 16 13.64 6.34 15.74
CA LEU A 16 12.30 5.82 15.92
C LEU A 16 12.04 5.16 17.29
N LYS A 17 13.04 4.97 18.15
CA LYS A 17 12.88 4.27 19.44
C LYS A 17 11.86 4.86 20.40
N ASN A 18 11.58 6.17 20.30
CA ASN A 18 10.67 6.87 21.21
C ASN A 18 9.35 7.30 20.55
N VAL A 19 9.03 6.78 19.35
CA VAL A 19 7.77 7.14 18.69
C VAL A 19 6.64 6.21 19.14
N SER A 20 5.46 6.76 19.37
CA SER A 20 4.25 6.02 19.73
C SER A 20 3.43 5.57 18.53
N GLY A 21 3.78 6.02 17.34
CA GLY A 21 3.14 5.68 16.08
C GLY A 21 3.89 6.26 14.90
N ILE A 22 3.72 5.65 13.73
CA ILE A 22 4.35 6.09 12.48
C ILE A 22 3.27 6.34 11.45
N LEU A 23 3.22 7.57 10.91
CA LEU A 23 2.37 7.95 9.79
C LEU A 23 3.23 8.21 8.56
N ILE A 24 2.90 7.55 7.45
CA ILE A 24 3.48 7.83 6.14
C ILE A 24 2.39 8.41 5.24
N PRO A 25 2.51 9.69 4.87
CA PRO A 25 1.50 10.38 4.05
C PRO A 25 1.54 9.94 2.60
N GLY A 26 0.57 10.43 1.84
CA GLY A 26 0.57 10.37 0.39
C GLY A 26 1.80 11.04 -0.23
N GLY A 27 2.15 10.60 -1.43
CA GLY A 27 3.29 11.12 -2.18
C GLY A 27 3.43 10.42 -3.52
N PHE A 28 4.51 10.72 -4.21
CA PHE A 28 4.85 10.20 -5.53
C PHE A 28 6.36 10.08 -5.68
N GLY A 29 6.80 9.25 -6.62
CA GLY A 29 8.18 9.14 -7.02
C GLY A 29 9.07 8.33 -6.08
N LYS A 30 10.25 8.02 -6.56
CA LYS A 30 11.20 7.11 -5.90
C LYS A 30 11.91 7.74 -4.70
N ARG A 31 11.94 9.07 -4.62
CA ARG A 31 12.68 9.81 -3.58
C ARG A 31 12.22 9.43 -2.17
N GLY A 32 13.15 9.01 -1.31
CA GLY A 32 12.89 8.63 0.07
C GLY A 32 12.03 7.39 0.27
N SER A 33 11.69 6.63 -0.80
CA SER A 33 10.85 5.44 -0.71
C SER A 33 11.47 4.33 0.13
N GLU A 34 12.76 4.08 -0.01
CA GLU A 34 13.45 3.04 0.77
C GLU A 34 13.51 3.38 2.28
N GLY A 35 13.65 4.67 2.62
CA GLY A 35 13.55 5.11 4.02
C GLY A 35 12.15 4.90 4.60
N LYS A 36 11.09 5.14 3.80
CA LYS A 36 9.71 4.85 4.20
C LYS A 36 9.50 3.35 4.42
N ILE A 37 9.97 2.52 3.49
CA ILE A 37 9.90 1.05 3.60
C ILE A 37 10.66 0.56 4.84
N ALA A 38 11.83 1.14 5.12
CA ALA A 38 12.59 0.81 6.33
C ALA A 38 11.85 1.19 7.62
N ALA A 39 11.20 2.36 7.65
CA ALA A 39 10.39 2.78 8.80
C ALA A 39 9.16 1.88 8.99
N ILE A 40 8.50 1.44 7.92
CA ILE A 40 7.39 0.48 7.97
C ILE A 40 7.86 -0.87 8.53
N LYS A 41 8.99 -1.37 8.05
CA LYS A 41 9.60 -2.59 8.59
C LYS A 41 9.88 -2.46 10.09
N TYR A 42 10.40 -1.31 10.51
CA TYR A 42 10.65 -1.03 11.92
C TYR A 42 9.35 -1.04 12.73
N ALA A 43 8.30 -0.37 12.26
CA ALA A 43 6.99 -0.38 12.90
C ALA A 43 6.47 -1.83 13.07
N ARG A 44 6.49 -2.62 12.00
CA ARG A 44 6.02 -4.00 12.01
C ARG A 44 6.80 -4.89 12.98
N LEU A 45 8.13 -4.77 13.04
CA LEU A 45 8.96 -5.61 13.90
C LEU A 45 8.92 -5.21 15.38
N ASN A 46 8.56 -3.97 15.69
CA ASN A 46 8.51 -3.43 17.05
C ASN A 46 7.08 -3.17 17.56
N ASN A 47 6.05 -3.66 16.86
CA ASN A 47 4.64 -3.47 17.21
C ASN A 47 4.27 -2.00 17.44
N ILE A 48 4.82 -1.09 16.62
CA ILE A 48 4.50 0.33 16.67
C ILE A 48 3.31 0.59 15.74
N PRO A 49 2.23 1.23 16.23
CA PRO A 49 1.09 1.61 15.40
C PRO A 49 1.53 2.31 14.11
N PHE A 50 0.98 1.86 12.98
CA PHE A 50 1.35 2.36 11.66
C PHE A 50 0.11 2.78 10.87
N PHE A 51 0.18 3.97 10.25
CA PHE A 51 -0.83 4.45 9.32
C PHE A 51 -0.19 4.93 8.02
N GLY A 52 -0.52 4.26 6.92
CA GLY A 52 -0.05 4.59 5.57
C GLY A 52 -1.18 5.12 4.70
N ILE A 53 -1.07 6.37 4.22
CA ILE A 53 -2.06 7.01 3.36
C ILE A 53 -1.58 6.95 1.91
N CYS A 54 -2.40 6.42 0.97
CA CYS A 54 -2.11 6.40 -0.46
C CYS A 54 -0.74 5.78 -0.75
N PHE A 55 0.27 6.58 -1.09
CA PHE A 55 1.65 6.13 -1.27
C PHE A 55 2.21 5.38 -0.04
N GLY A 56 1.83 5.81 1.18
CA GLY A 56 2.23 5.12 2.41
C GLY A 56 1.70 3.69 2.50
N MET A 57 0.46 3.44 2.07
CA MET A 57 -0.10 2.09 1.94
C MET A 57 0.65 1.28 0.87
N GLN A 58 0.96 1.88 -0.28
CA GLN A 58 1.71 1.21 -1.34
C GLN A 58 3.11 0.78 -0.87
N MET A 59 3.80 1.63 -0.09
CA MET A 59 5.09 1.29 0.50
C MET A 59 4.97 0.16 1.53
N ALA A 60 3.86 0.09 2.28
CA ALA A 60 3.59 -1.03 3.20
C ALA A 60 3.38 -2.35 2.46
N VAL A 61 2.70 -2.33 1.32
CA VAL A 61 2.56 -3.51 0.45
C VAL A 61 3.92 -3.97 -0.09
N ILE A 62 4.77 -3.05 -0.52
CA ILE A 62 6.13 -3.37 -1.00
C ILE A 62 6.97 -3.95 0.14
N GLU A 63 6.91 -3.37 1.34
CA GLU A 63 7.59 -3.91 2.53
C GLU A 63 7.15 -5.36 2.81
N ALA A 64 5.84 -5.57 2.86
CA ALA A 64 5.26 -6.89 3.11
C ALA A 64 5.63 -7.89 2.00
N ALA A 65 5.63 -7.48 0.74
CA ALA A 65 6.06 -8.33 -0.37
C ALA A 65 7.51 -8.79 -0.21
N ARG A 66 8.41 -7.87 0.15
CA ARG A 66 9.84 -8.16 0.33
C ARG A 66 10.11 -9.05 1.53
N ASN A 67 9.42 -8.84 2.65
CA ASN A 67 9.75 -9.47 3.93
C ASN A 67 8.80 -10.62 4.33
N LEU A 68 7.52 -10.58 3.95
CA LEU A 68 6.56 -11.67 4.26
C LEU A 68 6.43 -12.68 3.11
N LEU A 69 6.51 -12.20 1.85
CA LEU A 69 6.43 -13.08 0.67
C LEU A 69 7.80 -13.45 0.08
N ASN A 70 8.91 -12.90 0.61
CA ASN A 70 10.27 -13.09 0.12
C ASN A 70 10.51 -12.69 -1.34
N ILE A 71 9.72 -11.75 -1.88
CA ILE A 71 9.89 -11.21 -3.23
C ILE A 71 10.90 -10.05 -3.14
N LYS A 72 12.20 -10.36 -3.18
CA LYS A 72 13.30 -9.42 -2.91
C LYS A 72 13.28 -8.15 -3.77
N ASN A 73 12.91 -8.27 -5.04
CA ASN A 73 12.83 -7.17 -6.00
C ASN A 73 11.41 -6.58 -6.13
N ALA A 74 10.51 -6.85 -5.15
CA ALA A 74 9.19 -6.25 -5.16
C ALA A 74 9.28 -4.71 -5.12
N SER A 75 8.51 -4.05 -5.99
CA SER A 75 8.48 -2.60 -6.09
C SER A 75 7.19 -2.13 -6.78
N THR A 76 7.15 -0.87 -7.16
CA THR A 76 6.13 -0.29 -8.02
C THR A 76 6.67 -0.02 -9.41
N SER A 77 5.85 -0.20 -10.45
CA SER A 77 6.21 0.20 -11.82
C SER A 77 6.43 1.71 -11.97
N GLU A 78 5.97 2.52 -11.00
CA GLU A 78 6.30 3.94 -10.93
C GLU A 78 7.82 4.20 -10.88
N PHE A 79 8.60 3.28 -10.31
CA PHE A 79 10.05 3.44 -10.14
C PHE A 79 10.86 2.82 -11.29
N GLY A 80 10.20 2.26 -12.29
CA GLY A 80 10.78 1.62 -13.48
C GLY A 80 10.41 0.14 -13.59
N ASN A 81 10.71 -0.43 -14.76
CA ASN A 81 10.22 -1.75 -15.14
C ASN A 81 11.11 -2.94 -14.70
N ASN A 82 12.28 -2.65 -14.10
CA ASN A 82 13.20 -3.71 -13.67
C ASN A 82 12.90 -4.20 -12.23
N CYS A 83 11.64 -4.58 -11.98
CA CYS A 83 11.19 -5.06 -10.68
C CYS A 83 10.03 -6.04 -10.82
N THR A 84 9.67 -6.71 -9.73
CA THR A 84 8.40 -7.42 -9.61
C THR A 84 7.35 -6.42 -9.11
N PRO A 85 6.44 -5.94 -9.97
CA PRO A 85 5.51 -4.89 -9.62
C PRO A 85 4.36 -5.46 -8.77
N VAL A 86 4.40 -5.22 -7.47
CA VAL A 86 3.28 -5.49 -6.53
C VAL A 86 2.36 -4.28 -6.39
N VAL A 87 2.80 -3.14 -6.91
CA VAL A 87 2.05 -1.91 -7.13
C VAL A 87 2.32 -1.47 -8.56
N GLY A 88 1.29 -1.09 -9.32
CA GLY A 88 1.48 -0.72 -10.72
C GLY A 88 0.25 -0.06 -11.34
N LEU A 89 0.31 0.23 -12.64
CA LEU A 89 -0.83 0.76 -13.38
C LEU A 89 -1.92 -0.32 -13.51
N LEU A 90 -3.18 0.08 -13.51
CA LEU A 90 -4.34 -0.82 -13.65
C LEU A 90 -4.26 -1.74 -14.87
N GLU A 91 -3.65 -1.28 -15.96
CA GLU A 91 -3.50 -2.04 -17.21
C GLU A 91 -2.62 -3.28 -17.10
N GLU A 92 -1.68 -3.24 -16.18
CA GLU A 92 -0.75 -4.36 -15.99
C GLU A 92 -1.46 -5.59 -15.40
N TRP A 93 -2.69 -5.42 -14.87
CA TRP A 93 -3.43 -6.46 -14.16
C TRP A 93 -4.58 -7.08 -14.95
N HIS A 94 -5.05 -6.42 -16.01
CA HIS A 94 -6.27 -6.79 -16.74
C HIS A 94 -6.04 -7.27 -18.18
N LYS A 95 -5.17 -8.26 -18.41
CA LYS A 95 -5.16 -9.02 -19.65
C LYS A 95 -6.26 -10.09 -19.60
N GLY A 96 -7.53 -9.73 -19.88
CA GLY A 96 -8.54 -10.77 -20.02
C GLY A 96 -10.02 -10.37 -20.05
N LYS A 97 -10.45 -9.20 -19.61
CA LYS A 97 -11.82 -8.67 -19.81
C LYS A 97 -11.76 -7.17 -20.00
N LYS A 98 -12.41 -6.69 -21.04
CA LYS A 98 -12.52 -5.28 -21.43
C LYS A 98 -12.67 -4.35 -20.25
N MET A 99 -11.66 -3.51 -19.98
CA MET A 99 -11.83 -2.21 -19.32
C MET A 99 -10.62 -1.31 -19.58
N PHE A 100 -10.92 -0.10 -19.97
CA PHE A 100 -10.11 1.12 -20.13
C PHE A 100 -8.58 0.95 -20.27
N LYS A 101 -8.12 0.94 -21.52
CA LYS A 101 -6.72 1.10 -21.90
C LYS A 101 -6.25 2.54 -21.61
N GLY A 102 -5.54 2.77 -20.52
CA GLY A 102 -4.56 3.83 -20.45
C GLY A 102 -3.24 3.29 -20.95
N SER A 103 -2.66 3.79 -21.98
CA SER A 103 -1.28 3.48 -22.39
C SER A 103 -0.34 4.48 -21.71
N GLU A 104 0.97 4.17 -21.65
CA GLU A 104 1.98 5.16 -21.21
C GLU A 104 1.84 6.51 -21.93
N LYS A 105 1.19 6.52 -23.10
CA LYS A 105 0.86 7.71 -23.88
C LYS A 105 -0.46 8.38 -23.46
N ASN A 106 -1.31 7.74 -22.63
CA ASN A 106 -2.59 8.29 -22.16
C ASN A 106 -2.75 8.19 -20.65
N LEU A 107 -1.79 8.74 -19.92
CA LEU A 107 -1.71 8.74 -18.47
C LEU A 107 -2.89 9.44 -17.77
N GLY A 108 -3.69 10.25 -18.50
CA GLY A 108 -4.83 10.97 -17.93
C GLY A 108 -6.00 10.06 -17.54
N GLY A 109 -6.20 8.94 -18.23
CA GLY A 109 -7.33 8.03 -18.03
C GLY A 109 -7.21 7.05 -16.87
N THR A 110 -6.01 6.91 -16.25
CA THR A 110 -5.75 5.94 -15.17
C THR A 110 -5.74 6.58 -13.78
N MET A 111 -5.86 7.90 -13.67
CA MET A 111 -5.88 8.59 -12.36
C MET A 111 -7.24 8.44 -11.70
N ARG A 112 -7.25 7.85 -10.51
CA ARG A 112 -8.40 7.91 -9.62
C ARG A 112 -8.36 9.24 -8.87
N LEU A 113 -9.33 10.10 -9.16
CA LEU A 113 -9.48 11.42 -8.57
C LEU A 113 -10.90 11.61 -8.08
N GLY A 114 -11.08 11.91 -6.80
CA GLY A 114 -12.38 12.15 -6.19
C GLY A 114 -12.81 11.07 -5.21
N LEU A 115 -14.11 10.98 -4.96
CA LEU A 115 -14.70 10.03 -4.01
C LEU A 115 -14.98 8.69 -4.68
N TYR A 116 -14.49 7.62 -4.05
CA TYR A 116 -14.73 6.23 -4.47
C TYR A 116 -15.26 5.41 -3.31
N ASP A 117 -16.15 4.49 -3.64
CA ASP A 117 -16.74 3.56 -2.70
C ASP A 117 -15.76 2.43 -2.36
N ALA A 118 -15.73 2.02 -1.09
CA ALA A 118 -15.01 0.84 -0.63
C ALA A 118 -15.92 -0.04 0.23
N ILE A 119 -15.89 -1.36 -0.01
CA ILE A 119 -16.65 -2.35 0.75
C ILE A 119 -15.72 -2.93 1.82
N LEU A 120 -16.10 -2.77 3.07
CA LEU A 120 -15.34 -3.23 4.22
C LEU A 120 -15.56 -4.74 4.46
N LYS A 121 -14.48 -5.45 4.72
CA LYS A 121 -14.50 -6.85 5.13
C LYS A 121 -14.95 -6.95 6.59
N ASN A 122 -15.94 -7.76 6.89
CA ASN A 122 -16.43 -7.98 8.24
C ASN A 122 -15.33 -8.51 9.17
N ASN A 123 -15.43 -8.19 10.46
CA ASN A 123 -14.51 -8.65 11.52
C ASN A 123 -13.06 -8.14 11.36
N THR A 124 -12.86 -7.03 10.69
CA THR A 124 -11.59 -6.33 10.59
C THR A 124 -11.56 -5.13 11.54
N LEU A 125 -10.35 -4.62 11.84
CA LEU A 125 -10.21 -3.43 12.69
C LEU A 125 -10.93 -2.24 12.06
N ILE A 126 -10.73 -2.02 10.76
CA ILE A 126 -11.35 -0.91 10.05
C ILE A 126 -12.88 -1.01 10.03
N SER A 127 -13.45 -2.22 9.92
CA SER A 127 -14.90 -2.39 9.97
C SER A 127 -15.48 -2.03 11.34
N LYS A 128 -14.72 -2.24 12.41
CA LYS A 128 -15.09 -1.82 13.78
C LYS A 128 -14.98 -0.31 13.96
N ILE A 129 -13.92 0.31 13.41
CA ILE A 129 -13.68 1.76 13.50
C ILE A 129 -14.78 2.54 12.78
N TYR A 130 -15.08 2.18 11.53
CA TYR A 130 -16.11 2.88 10.75
C TYR A 130 -17.54 2.48 11.16
N SER A 131 -17.72 1.26 11.72
CA SER A 131 -19.06 0.70 12.03
C SER A 131 -20.02 0.69 10.85
N LEU A 132 -19.48 0.59 9.63
CA LEU A 132 -20.19 0.60 8.35
C LEU A 132 -19.75 -0.59 7.51
N LYS A 133 -20.61 -1.00 6.56
CA LYS A 133 -20.25 -2.02 5.55
C LYS A 133 -19.61 -1.42 4.31
N LYS A 134 -19.89 -0.16 4.05
CA LYS A 134 -19.43 0.59 2.89
C LYS A 134 -19.02 1.99 3.34
N ILE A 135 -17.88 2.44 2.86
CA ILE A 135 -17.37 3.78 3.09
C ILE A 135 -17.09 4.48 1.76
N ARG A 136 -16.80 5.75 1.82
CA ARG A 136 -16.44 6.54 0.68
C ARG A 136 -15.24 7.41 1.04
N GLU A 137 -14.12 7.18 0.35
CA GLU A 137 -12.88 7.87 0.61
C GLU A 137 -12.41 8.65 -0.61
N ARG A 138 -11.65 9.73 -0.37
CA ARG A 138 -11.12 10.59 -1.42
C ARG A 138 -9.78 10.05 -1.93
N HIS A 139 -9.72 9.76 -3.21
CA HIS A 139 -8.53 9.26 -3.90
C HIS A 139 -7.86 10.35 -4.74
N ARG A 140 -6.54 10.26 -4.84
CA ARG A 140 -5.71 10.99 -5.80
C ARG A 140 -4.46 10.18 -6.07
N HIS A 141 -4.58 9.14 -6.88
CA HIS A 141 -3.45 8.30 -7.26
C HIS A 141 -3.70 7.60 -8.59
N ARG A 142 -2.63 7.08 -9.20
CA ARG A 142 -2.62 6.41 -10.50
C ARG A 142 -2.21 4.95 -10.38
N TYR A 143 -1.32 4.65 -9.45
CA TYR A 143 -0.81 3.31 -9.21
C TYR A 143 -1.65 2.62 -8.16
N GLU A 144 -1.90 1.32 -8.37
CA GLU A 144 -2.76 0.49 -7.53
C GLU A 144 -2.00 -0.72 -7.03
N VAL A 145 -2.42 -1.25 -5.89
CA VAL A 145 -1.92 -2.52 -5.36
C VAL A 145 -2.43 -3.66 -6.25
N ASN A 146 -1.53 -4.57 -6.61
CA ASN A 146 -1.86 -5.70 -7.46
C ASN A 146 -2.68 -6.76 -6.72
N ILE A 147 -3.96 -6.84 -7.04
CA ILE A 147 -4.92 -7.78 -6.43
C ILE A 147 -4.51 -9.26 -6.59
N LYS A 148 -3.70 -9.61 -7.61
CA LYS A 148 -3.23 -10.99 -7.83
C LYS A 148 -2.39 -11.55 -6.68
N TYR A 149 -1.83 -10.68 -5.84
CA TYR A 149 -1.06 -11.10 -4.67
C TYR A 149 -1.90 -11.25 -3.41
N LYS A 150 -3.21 -10.90 -3.44
CA LYS A 150 -4.11 -10.89 -2.27
C LYS A 150 -4.02 -12.18 -1.46
N ASP A 151 -4.26 -13.32 -2.08
CA ASP A 151 -4.29 -14.61 -1.37
C ASP A 151 -2.93 -14.98 -0.74
N LYS A 152 -1.83 -14.59 -1.41
CA LYS A 152 -0.47 -14.79 -0.87
C LYS A 152 -0.24 -13.93 0.37
N PHE A 153 -0.66 -12.67 0.33
CA PHE A 153 -0.56 -11.75 1.44
C PHE A 153 -1.46 -12.17 2.62
N GLU A 154 -2.73 -12.53 2.36
CA GLU A 154 -3.65 -12.92 3.43
C GLU A 154 -3.19 -14.19 4.16
N ARG A 155 -2.58 -15.15 3.47
CA ARG A 155 -1.92 -16.31 4.12
C ARG A 155 -0.75 -15.93 5.02
N LYS A 156 -0.16 -14.75 4.83
CA LYS A 156 0.93 -14.20 5.66
C LYS A 156 0.45 -13.14 6.66
N GLY A 157 -0.87 -12.98 6.80
CA GLY A 157 -1.48 -12.10 7.78
C GLY A 157 -1.69 -10.65 7.34
N LEU A 158 -1.32 -10.27 6.10
CA LEU A 158 -1.69 -8.97 5.56
C LEU A 158 -3.08 -9.08 4.94
N ILE A 159 -4.08 -8.58 5.64
CA ILE A 159 -5.50 -8.67 5.28
C ILE A 159 -5.88 -7.51 4.38
N PHE A 160 -6.57 -7.78 3.29
CA PHE A 160 -7.22 -6.78 2.47
C PHE A 160 -8.60 -6.48 3.06
N SER A 161 -8.64 -5.48 3.92
CA SER A 161 -9.81 -5.18 4.76
C SER A 161 -10.85 -4.31 4.09
N ALA A 162 -10.53 -3.71 2.95
CA ALA A 162 -11.50 -3.11 2.05
C ALA A 162 -11.10 -3.27 0.59
N LEU A 163 -12.10 -3.46 -0.26
CA LEU A 163 -11.95 -3.53 -1.72
C LEU A 163 -12.95 -2.58 -2.38
N SER A 164 -12.65 -2.18 -3.62
CA SER A 164 -13.63 -1.53 -4.49
C SER A 164 -14.89 -2.40 -4.66
N PRO A 165 -16.06 -1.82 -5.04
CA PRO A 165 -17.31 -2.59 -5.15
C PRO A 165 -17.25 -3.77 -6.12
N ASP A 166 -16.40 -3.71 -7.14
CA ASP A 166 -16.12 -4.79 -8.09
C ASP A 166 -15.10 -5.84 -7.57
N GLY A 167 -14.53 -5.59 -6.38
CA GLY A 167 -13.53 -6.46 -5.75
C GLY A 167 -12.14 -6.43 -6.36
N MET A 168 -11.87 -5.51 -7.30
CA MET A 168 -10.64 -5.51 -8.09
C MET A 168 -9.53 -4.65 -7.50
N LEU A 169 -9.88 -3.61 -6.74
CA LEU A 169 -8.91 -2.65 -6.21
C LEU A 169 -8.84 -2.74 -4.69
N PRO A 170 -7.65 -3.00 -4.13
CA PRO A 170 -7.42 -2.93 -2.69
C PRO A 170 -7.46 -1.48 -2.20
N GLU A 171 -8.36 -1.21 -1.27
CA GLU A 171 -8.59 0.12 -0.72
C GLU A 171 -7.98 0.30 0.67
N ILE A 172 -8.02 -0.77 1.50
CA ILE A 172 -7.44 -0.76 2.85
C ILE A 172 -6.77 -2.10 3.11
N ILE A 173 -5.64 -2.06 3.79
CA ILE A 173 -4.92 -3.24 4.28
C ILE A 173 -4.71 -3.14 5.79
N GLU A 174 -4.68 -4.28 6.45
CA GLU A 174 -4.37 -4.43 7.88
C GLU A 174 -3.41 -5.59 8.08
N LEU A 175 -2.45 -5.45 8.98
CA LEU A 175 -1.62 -6.56 9.41
C LEU A 175 -2.26 -7.21 10.64
N LYS A 176 -2.57 -8.50 10.56
CA LYS A 176 -3.17 -9.26 11.66
C LYS A 176 -2.26 -9.23 12.89
N ASN A 177 -2.86 -8.99 14.06
CA ASN A 177 -2.15 -8.90 15.35
C ASN A 177 -1.10 -7.77 15.42
N HIS A 178 -1.30 -6.70 14.67
CA HIS A 178 -0.51 -5.49 14.74
C HIS A 178 -1.41 -4.33 15.14
N PRO A 179 -0.95 -3.39 16.02
CA PRO A 179 -1.77 -2.26 16.48
C PRO A 179 -2.05 -1.24 15.38
#